data_ca58f04c4c50207c039d31e314f80479
#
_entry.id   ca58f04c4c50207c039d31e314f80479
#
_cell.length_a   1.000
_cell.length_b   1.000
_cell.length_c   1.000
_cell.angle_alpha   90.00
_cell.angle_beta   90.00
_cell.angle_gamma   90.00
#
_symmetry.space_group_name_H-M   'P 1'
#
loop_
_entity.id
_entity.type
_entity.pdbx_description
1 polymer ?
#
loop_
_entity_poly.entity_id
_entity_poly.type
_entity_poly.pdbx_seq_one_letter_code
_entity_poly.pdbx_strand_id
1 'polypeptide(L)'
;MLIFNLAEIRKDGIEDKFLKWTKEHFTEIKTGDQTIINEVCKEKIKLVNPIWNVQSSNFTNRSNYTNSPKVIHFVAKNKPWKKNCFSIHKNLYFKYLQLTPWKLTDEELSKALKSNAIEYIKYRPLFWLRPRFYEALLKTYIFKGEKMR
;
A
#
# COMPACT_ATOMS: atom_id res chain seq x y z
N MET A 1 4.15 1.46 7.50
CA MET A 1 5.64 1.40 7.57
C MET A 1 6.06 2.00 8.89
N LEU A 2 7.00 1.36 9.59
CA LEU A 2 7.54 1.82 10.86
C LEU A 2 9.05 1.91 10.75
N ILE A 3 9.64 2.89 11.43
CA ILE A 3 11.07 3.04 11.61
C ILE A 3 11.31 3.12 13.11
N PHE A 4 12.13 2.22 13.64
CA PHE A 4 12.43 2.13 15.05
C PHE A 4 13.83 2.70 15.37
N ASN A 5 13.90 3.52 16.41
CA ASN A 5 15.17 3.83 17.05
C ASN A 5 15.53 2.68 18.02
N LEU A 6 16.31 1.73 17.54
CA LEU A 6 16.63 0.53 18.31
C LEU A 6 17.41 0.82 19.61
N ALA A 7 18.21 1.90 19.62
CA ALA A 7 18.93 2.30 20.81
C ALA A 7 17.96 2.73 21.93
N GLU A 8 16.97 3.57 21.58
CA GLU A 8 15.94 4.01 22.55
C GLU A 8 15.02 2.85 22.96
N ILE A 9 14.66 1.95 22.05
CA ILE A 9 13.86 0.76 22.37
C ILE A 9 14.53 -0.08 23.44
N ARG A 10 15.84 -0.36 23.28
CA ARG A 10 16.62 -1.14 24.26
C ARG A 10 16.75 -0.40 25.58
N LYS A 11 17.10 0.89 25.55
CA LYS A 11 17.25 1.74 26.73
C LYS A 11 15.97 1.77 27.57
N ASP A 12 14.82 1.87 26.91
CA ASP A 12 13.53 1.99 27.58
C ASP A 12 12.85 0.64 27.94
N GLY A 13 13.50 -0.47 27.61
CA GLY A 13 12.94 -1.81 27.84
C GLY A 13 11.59 -2.04 27.14
N ILE A 14 11.45 -1.52 25.92
CA ILE A 14 10.17 -1.56 25.20
C ILE A 14 9.75 -2.99 24.86
N GLU A 15 10.70 -3.90 24.65
CA GLU A 15 10.42 -5.31 24.35
C GLU A 15 9.66 -5.97 25.53
N ASP A 16 10.13 -5.78 26.76
CA ASP A 16 9.46 -6.30 27.95
C ASP A 16 8.06 -5.70 28.12
N LYS A 17 7.91 -4.41 27.80
CA LYS A 17 6.62 -3.73 27.82
C LYS A 17 5.66 -4.31 26.77
N PHE A 18 6.12 -4.63 25.58
CA PHE A 18 5.32 -5.32 24.56
C PHE A 18 4.83 -6.68 25.07
N LEU A 19 5.73 -7.49 25.63
CA LEU A 19 5.40 -8.82 26.14
C LEU A 19 4.41 -8.74 27.32
N LYS A 20 4.64 -7.83 28.24
CA LYS A 20 3.75 -7.60 29.39
C LYS A 20 2.37 -7.18 28.91
N TRP A 21 2.28 -6.12 28.10
CA TRP A 21 1.01 -5.61 27.60
C TRP A 21 0.24 -6.67 26.82
N THR A 22 0.93 -7.45 25.96
CA THR A 22 0.33 -8.52 25.18
C THR A 22 -0.29 -9.59 26.08
N LYS A 23 0.37 -9.98 27.16
CA LYS A 23 -0.16 -10.97 28.13
C LYS A 23 -1.40 -10.46 28.85
N GLU A 24 -1.38 -9.19 29.25
CA GLU A 24 -2.47 -8.58 30.02
C GLU A 24 -3.71 -8.27 29.16
N HIS A 25 -3.53 -7.98 27.84
CA HIS A 25 -4.59 -7.50 26.93
C HIS A 25 -4.79 -8.39 25.71
N PHE A 26 -4.48 -9.68 25.81
CA PHE A 26 -4.51 -10.60 24.65
C PHE A 26 -5.85 -10.57 23.89
N THR A 27 -6.97 -10.48 24.60
CA THR A 27 -8.31 -10.45 24.01
C THR A 27 -8.66 -9.12 23.34
N GLU A 28 -7.91 -8.06 23.59
CA GLU A 28 -8.14 -6.73 23.02
C GLU A 28 -7.38 -6.50 21.71
N ILE A 29 -6.49 -7.43 21.34
CA ILE A 29 -5.65 -7.32 20.14
C ILE A 29 -6.51 -7.50 18.88
N LYS A 30 -6.78 -6.40 18.16
CA LYS A 30 -7.58 -6.41 16.93
C LYS A 30 -6.75 -6.52 15.65
N THR A 31 -5.57 -5.91 15.64
CA THR A 31 -4.72 -5.77 14.43
C THR A 31 -3.30 -6.28 14.66
N GLY A 32 -3.14 -7.27 15.52
CA GLY A 32 -1.86 -7.89 15.83
C GLY A 32 -0.85 -6.89 16.43
N ASP A 33 0.34 -6.87 15.86
CA ASP A 33 1.46 -6.02 16.27
C ASP A 33 1.13 -4.52 16.26
N GLN A 34 0.27 -4.06 15.35
CA GLN A 34 -0.14 -2.66 15.27
C GLN A 34 -0.86 -2.19 16.53
N THR A 35 -1.73 -3.03 17.12
CA THR A 35 -2.41 -2.70 18.36
C THR A 35 -1.40 -2.51 19.48
N ILE A 36 -0.48 -3.48 19.65
CA ILE A 36 0.52 -3.48 20.71
C ILE A 36 1.45 -2.26 20.59
N ILE A 37 1.97 -2.00 19.40
CA ILE A 37 2.87 -0.87 19.15
C ILE A 37 2.16 0.47 19.44
N ASN A 38 0.93 0.62 18.99
CA ASN A 38 0.18 1.86 19.20
C ASN A 38 -0.10 2.13 20.67
N GLU A 39 -0.39 1.10 21.47
CA GLU A 39 -0.67 1.29 22.90
C GLU A 39 0.61 1.50 23.72
N VAL A 40 1.62 0.66 23.53
CA VAL A 40 2.85 0.74 24.31
C VAL A 40 3.73 1.94 23.93
N CYS A 41 3.74 2.32 22.65
CA CYS A 41 4.56 3.44 22.17
C CYS A 41 3.77 4.74 21.94
N LYS A 42 2.53 4.83 22.37
CA LYS A 42 1.58 5.91 22.11
C LYS A 42 2.20 7.32 22.17
N GLU A 43 2.97 7.60 23.21
CA GLU A 43 3.56 8.93 23.43
C GLU A 43 4.91 9.13 22.71
N LYS A 44 5.46 8.06 22.13
CA LYS A 44 6.78 8.04 21.48
C LYS A 44 6.69 7.93 19.95
N ILE A 45 5.47 7.87 19.40
CA ILE A 45 5.23 7.78 17.96
C ILE A 45 5.33 9.17 17.34
N LYS A 46 6.27 9.33 16.39
CA LYS A 46 6.35 10.50 15.53
C LYS A 46 5.74 10.18 14.17
N LEU A 47 4.68 10.89 13.82
CA LEU A 47 4.10 10.79 12.48
C LEU A 47 4.99 11.51 11.47
N VAL A 48 5.31 10.82 10.39
CA VAL A 48 6.05 11.38 9.26
C VAL A 48 5.10 11.72 8.10
N ASN A 49 5.61 12.49 7.14
CA ASN A 49 4.82 12.89 5.97
C ASN A 49 4.26 11.64 5.24
N PRO A 50 2.97 11.62 4.88
CA PRO A 50 2.31 10.48 4.20
C PRO A 50 2.98 10.02 2.90
N ILE A 51 3.82 10.86 2.26
CA ILE A 51 4.59 10.46 1.05
C ILE A 51 5.47 9.23 1.30
N TRP A 52 5.84 8.96 2.55
CA TRP A 52 6.65 7.82 2.96
C TRP A 52 5.85 6.54 3.17
N ASN A 53 4.52 6.58 3.04
CA ASN A 53 3.67 5.40 3.12
C ASN A 53 2.37 5.58 2.33
N VAL A 54 2.50 5.84 1.03
CA VAL A 54 1.34 6.01 0.15
C VAL A 54 0.68 4.65 -0.09
N GLN A 55 -0.52 4.49 0.47
CA GLN A 55 -1.27 3.24 0.35
C GLN A 55 -2.02 3.16 -0.98
N SER A 56 -1.80 2.09 -1.71
CA SER A 56 -2.35 1.88 -3.04
C SER A 56 -3.86 1.54 -3.07
N SER A 57 -4.44 1.19 -1.93
CA SER A 57 -5.83 0.74 -1.84
C SER A 57 -6.86 1.86 -1.62
N ASN A 58 -6.41 3.06 -1.27
CA ASN A 58 -7.29 4.14 -0.85
C ASN A 58 -7.54 5.16 -1.95
N PHE A 59 -8.36 4.80 -2.96
CA PHE A 59 -8.90 5.78 -3.93
C PHE A 59 -9.75 6.88 -3.29
N THR A 60 -10.19 6.67 -2.05
CA THR A 60 -11.13 7.56 -1.38
C THR A 60 -10.44 8.59 -0.49
N ASN A 61 -9.18 8.43 -0.17
CA ASN A 61 -8.48 9.29 0.79
C ASN A 61 -7.56 10.28 0.07
N ARG A 62 -8.01 11.53 -0.01
CA ARG A 62 -7.27 12.64 -0.67
C ARG A 62 -5.86 12.84 -0.10
N SER A 63 -5.65 12.54 1.17
CA SER A 63 -4.38 12.69 1.87
C SER A 63 -3.28 11.73 1.37
N ASN A 64 -3.67 10.62 0.74
CA ASN A 64 -2.74 9.63 0.19
C ASN A 64 -2.40 9.86 -1.30
N TYR A 65 -2.97 10.91 -1.90
CA TYR A 65 -2.69 11.31 -3.28
C TYR A 65 -1.54 12.30 -3.29
N THR A 66 -0.36 11.82 -3.53
CA THR A 66 0.81 12.66 -3.76
C THR A 66 1.39 12.40 -5.13
N ASN A 67 1.79 13.46 -5.82
CA ASN A 67 2.43 13.36 -7.13
C ASN A 67 3.87 12.82 -7.06
N SER A 68 4.44 12.72 -5.85
CA SER A 68 5.81 12.26 -5.65
C SER A 68 5.91 11.30 -4.45
N PRO A 69 5.29 10.11 -4.51
CA PRO A 69 5.42 9.14 -3.44
C PRO A 69 6.86 8.68 -3.29
N LYS A 70 7.36 8.64 -2.07
CA LYS A 70 8.69 8.07 -1.75
C LYS A 70 8.60 6.56 -1.52
N VAL A 71 7.53 6.11 -0.88
CA VAL A 71 7.24 4.69 -0.69
C VAL A 71 5.78 4.41 -1.04
N ILE A 72 5.57 3.44 -1.92
CA ILE A 72 4.24 2.95 -2.29
C ILE A 72 4.01 1.63 -1.60
N HIS A 73 2.96 1.57 -0.79
CA HIS A 73 2.60 0.40 0.00
C HIS A 73 1.34 -0.25 -0.57
N PHE A 74 1.49 -1.40 -1.20
CA PHE A 74 0.36 -2.20 -1.69
C PHE A 74 -0.27 -2.99 -0.55
N VAL A 75 -1.29 -2.43 0.07
CA VAL A 75 -1.94 -2.99 1.26
C VAL A 75 -3.09 -3.94 0.91
N ALA A 76 -3.46 -4.78 1.88
CA ALA A 76 -4.60 -5.69 1.85
C ALA A 76 -4.66 -6.56 0.57
N LYS A 77 -5.86 -6.72 0.00
CA LYS A 77 -6.12 -7.62 -1.14
C LYS A 77 -5.71 -7.03 -2.50
N ASN A 78 -5.48 -5.71 -2.58
CA ASN A 78 -5.16 -5.01 -3.83
C ASN A 78 -3.67 -5.08 -4.16
N LYS A 79 -3.18 -6.28 -4.46
CA LYS A 79 -1.77 -6.52 -4.78
C LYS A 79 -1.52 -6.38 -6.28
N PRO A 80 -0.39 -5.78 -6.73
CA PRO A 80 -0.13 -5.46 -8.14
C PRO A 80 -0.09 -6.68 -9.06
N TRP A 81 0.31 -7.84 -8.56
CA TRP A 81 0.35 -9.09 -9.32
C TRP A 81 -1.02 -9.77 -9.48
N LYS A 82 -2.05 -9.27 -8.81
CA LYS A 82 -3.41 -9.81 -8.96
C LYS A 82 -4.11 -9.20 -10.18
N LYS A 83 -4.88 -10.02 -10.88
CA LYS A 83 -5.66 -9.59 -12.06
C LYS A 83 -6.59 -8.40 -11.75
N ASN A 84 -7.22 -8.41 -10.59
CA ASN A 84 -8.16 -7.38 -10.16
C ASN A 84 -7.49 -6.21 -9.42
N CYS A 85 -6.18 -6.02 -9.57
CA CYS A 85 -5.50 -4.86 -9.03
C CYS A 85 -5.83 -3.61 -9.85
N PHE A 86 -6.40 -2.61 -9.18
CA PHE A 86 -6.76 -1.30 -9.75
C PHE A 86 -5.93 -0.15 -9.17
N SER A 87 -4.78 -0.47 -8.57
CA SER A 87 -3.86 0.57 -8.12
C SER A 87 -3.29 1.36 -9.30
N ILE A 88 -3.32 2.69 -9.19
CA ILE A 88 -2.68 3.60 -10.16
C ILE A 88 -1.17 3.39 -10.23
N HIS A 89 -0.58 2.78 -9.21
CA HIS A 89 0.85 2.51 -9.11
C HIS A 89 1.23 1.10 -9.59
N LYS A 90 0.29 0.33 -10.15
CA LYS A 90 0.53 -1.04 -10.63
C LYS A 90 1.72 -1.10 -11.60
N ASN A 91 1.80 -0.16 -12.53
CA ASN A 91 2.86 -0.11 -13.53
C ASN A 91 4.26 0.07 -12.91
N LEU A 92 4.36 0.86 -11.82
CA LEU A 92 5.63 1.04 -11.11
C LEU A 92 6.12 -0.27 -10.48
N TYR A 93 5.23 -1.08 -9.93
CA TYR A 93 5.61 -2.40 -9.43
C TYR A 93 6.25 -3.25 -10.52
N PHE A 94 5.63 -3.35 -11.69
CA PHE A 94 6.17 -4.14 -12.80
C PHE A 94 7.45 -3.54 -13.36
N LYS A 95 7.58 -2.21 -13.41
CA LYS A 95 8.84 -1.55 -13.78
C LYS A 95 9.99 -2.01 -12.88
N TYR A 96 9.80 -2.01 -11.56
CA TYR A 96 10.84 -2.47 -10.64
C TYR A 96 11.05 -3.99 -10.70
N LEU A 97 10.00 -4.78 -10.91
CA LEU A 97 10.11 -6.22 -11.08
C LEU A 97 11.03 -6.58 -12.27
N GLN A 98 10.96 -5.82 -13.38
CA GLN A 98 11.83 -6.04 -14.54
C GLN A 98 13.32 -5.78 -14.28
N LEU A 99 13.67 -5.13 -13.19
CA LEU A 99 15.05 -4.90 -12.74
C LEU A 99 15.57 -6.02 -11.82
N THR A 100 14.77 -7.04 -11.57
CA THR A 100 15.09 -8.15 -10.67
C THR A 100 15.36 -9.45 -11.45
N PRO A 101 15.95 -10.48 -10.83
CA PRO A 101 16.08 -11.80 -11.44
C PRO A 101 14.74 -12.47 -11.79
N TRP A 102 13.62 -12.02 -11.20
CA TRP A 102 12.25 -12.51 -11.46
C TRP A 102 11.52 -11.69 -12.53
N LYS A 103 12.25 -11.04 -13.43
CA LYS A 103 11.66 -10.31 -14.56
C LYS A 103 10.76 -11.21 -15.39
N LEU A 104 9.65 -10.65 -15.83
CA LEU A 104 8.70 -11.32 -16.70
C LEU A 104 9.17 -11.23 -18.18
N THR A 105 8.75 -12.17 -18.99
CA THR A 105 8.83 -12.05 -20.45
C THR A 105 7.91 -10.92 -20.95
N ASP A 106 8.11 -10.45 -22.17
CA ASP A 106 7.29 -9.37 -22.73
C ASP A 106 5.82 -9.76 -22.84
N GLU A 107 5.55 -11.03 -23.14
CA GLU A 107 4.19 -11.56 -23.19
C GLU A 107 3.53 -11.57 -21.80
N GLU A 108 4.22 -12.10 -20.80
CA GLU A 108 3.74 -12.14 -19.40
C GLU A 108 3.52 -10.73 -18.87
N LEU A 109 4.45 -9.81 -19.14
CA LEU A 109 4.35 -8.41 -18.72
C LEU A 109 3.13 -7.74 -19.37
N SER A 110 2.95 -7.92 -20.68
CA SER A 110 1.78 -7.41 -21.42
C SER A 110 0.48 -7.94 -20.81
N LYS A 111 0.43 -9.23 -20.51
CA LYS A 111 -0.73 -9.88 -19.88
C LYS A 111 -0.99 -9.35 -18.47
N ALA A 112 0.06 -9.15 -17.68
CA ALA A 112 -0.04 -8.64 -16.32
C ALA A 112 -0.46 -7.16 -16.27
N LEU A 113 -0.03 -6.35 -17.23
CA LEU A 113 -0.38 -4.95 -17.35
C LEU A 113 -1.77 -4.72 -17.93
N LYS A 114 -2.30 -5.65 -18.74
CA LYS A 114 -3.70 -5.62 -19.18
C LYS A 114 -4.58 -5.71 -17.93
N SER A 115 -4.91 -4.56 -17.38
CA SER A 115 -5.75 -4.44 -16.19
C SER A 115 -7.16 -4.91 -16.52
N ASN A 116 -7.71 -5.77 -15.71
CA ASN A 116 -9.13 -6.10 -15.73
C ASN A 116 -9.97 -4.99 -15.09
N ALA A 117 -9.78 -3.74 -15.55
CA ALA A 117 -10.68 -2.65 -15.18
C ALA A 117 -12.15 -3.04 -15.45
N ILE A 118 -12.37 -3.81 -16.52
CA ILE A 118 -13.70 -4.34 -16.88
C ILE A 118 -14.23 -5.35 -15.85
N GLU A 119 -13.38 -6.25 -15.32
CA GLU A 119 -13.83 -7.16 -14.25
C GLU A 119 -14.17 -6.42 -12.96
N TYR A 120 -13.37 -5.42 -12.61
CA TYR A 120 -13.65 -4.61 -11.42
C TYR A 120 -14.99 -3.88 -11.52
N ILE A 121 -15.30 -3.37 -12.68
CA ILE A 121 -16.56 -2.71 -13.02
C ILE A 121 -17.74 -3.68 -12.83
N LYS A 122 -17.63 -4.94 -13.27
CA LYS A 122 -18.67 -5.98 -13.09
C LYS A 122 -18.95 -6.29 -11.62
N TYR A 123 -17.92 -6.27 -10.77
CA TYR A 123 -18.08 -6.67 -9.36
C TYR A 123 -18.48 -5.54 -8.42
N ARG A 124 -18.46 -4.26 -8.87
CA ARG A 124 -18.83 -3.12 -8.03
C ARG A 124 -19.57 -2.01 -8.79
N PRO A 125 -20.81 -2.23 -9.23
CA PRO A 125 -21.57 -1.27 -10.02
C PRO A 125 -21.77 0.10 -9.34
N LEU A 126 -21.82 0.14 -7.99
CA LEU A 126 -21.96 1.40 -7.22
C LEU A 126 -20.70 2.30 -7.23
N PHE A 127 -19.58 1.79 -7.71
CA PHE A 127 -18.34 2.58 -7.83
C PHE A 127 -18.37 3.58 -8.99
N TRP A 128 -19.22 3.34 -9.98
CA TRP A 128 -19.43 4.20 -11.14
C TRP A 128 -19.94 5.60 -10.79
N LEU A 129 -20.62 5.72 -9.66
CA LEU A 129 -21.20 6.99 -9.21
C LEU A 129 -20.18 7.90 -8.49
N ARG A 130 -18.93 7.50 -8.41
CA ARG A 130 -17.87 8.30 -7.74
C ARG A 130 -16.97 8.99 -8.77
N PRO A 131 -16.99 10.34 -8.87
CA PRO A 131 -16.16 11.11 -9.82
C PRO A 131 -14.68 10.74 -9.79
N ARG A 132 -14.14 10.41 -8.63
CA ARG A 132 -12.74 10.02 -8.41
C ARG A 132 -12.34 8.69 -9.05
N PHE A 133 -13.31 7.81 -9.31
CA PHE A 133 -13.05 6.56 -10.01
C PHE A 133 -12.69 6.83 -11.46
N TYR A 134 -13.37 7.78 -12.12
CA TYR A 134 -13.07 8.18 -13.48
C TYR A 134 -11.72 8.88 -13.61
N GLU A 135 -11.33 9.71 -12.64
CA GLU A 135 -9.98 10.30 -12.61
C GLU A 135 -8.88 9.24 -12.50
N ALA A 136 -9.08 8.22 -11.66
CA ALA A 136 -8.12 7.12 -11.52
C ALA A 136 -8.06 6.25 -12.78
N LEU A 137 -9.21 5.99 -13.41
CA LEU A 137 -9.32 5.26 -14.67
C LEU A 137 -8.66 6.03 -15.81
N LEU A 138 -8.95 7.32 -15.95
CA LEU A 138 -8.34 8.20 -16.95
C LEU A 138 -6.81 8.26 -16.78
N LYS A 139 -6.32 8.43 -15.57
CA LYS A 139 -4.87 8.41 -15.30
C LYS A 139 -4.24 7.06 -15.67
N THR A 140 -4.91 5.95 -15.39
CA THR A 140 -4.43 4.61 -15.77
C THR A 140 -4.39 4.42 -17.30
N TYR A 141 -5.32 5.05 -18.03
CA TYR A 141 -5.39 4.97 -19.48
C TYR A 141 -4.49 6.00 -20.20
N ILE A 142 -4.34 7.21 -19.66
CA ILE A 142 -3.52 8.28 -20.25
C ILE A 142 -2.02 7.93 -20.16
N PHE A 143 -1.56 7.30 -19.09
CA PHE A 143 -0.18 6.81 -18.98
C PHE A 143 0.18 5.66 -19.93
N LYS A 144 -0.78 5.13 -20.70
CA LYS A 144 -0.47 4.19 -21.81
C LYS A 144 0.26 4.84 -22.99
N GLY A 145 0.30 6.17 -23.08
CA GLY A 145 0.92 6.90 -24.20
C GLY A 145 2.39 7.25 -23.98
N GLU A 146 2.89 7.22 -22.78
CA GLU A 146 4.32 7.45 -22.52
C GLU A 146 5.09 6.15 -22.68
N LYS A 147 5.74 5.98 -23.83
CA LYS A 147 6.76 4.93 -24.03
C LYS A 147 7.76 5.01 -22.89
N MET A 148 7.92 3.89 -22.17
CA MET A 148 9.00 3.73 -21.22
C MET A 148 10.33 3.93 -21.99
N ARG A 149 10.94 5.10 -21.84
CA ARG A 149 12.33 5.38 -22.16
C ARG A 149 13.17 5.17 -20.90
#